data_88f0005b7d168ef154c94c269af1941a
#
_entry.id   88f0005b7d168ef154c94c269af1941a
#
_cell.length_a   1.000
_cell.length_b   1.000
_cell.length_c   1.000
_cell.angle_alpha   90.00
_cell.angle_beta   90.00
_cell.angle_gamma   90.00
#
_symmetry.space_group_name_H-M   'P 1'
#
loop_
_entity.id
_entity.type
_entity.pdbx_description
1 polymer ?
#
loop_
_entity_poly.entity_id
_entity_poly.type
_entity_poly.pdbx_seq_one_letter_code
_entity_poly.pdbx_strand_id
1 'polypeptide(L)'
;MPKTLIQHLIRWCARDARFGAETVSVLQDILATEISPELVPGDGAAAQRTEDFVGPYALQDFNLFYATRYGFAPSKIAFLAFHAWRDAGEGVWPSAVPDDQRVAYGLPTIKHWLGVFLRRFFETSQFKRSAMPNGPKVSSGGSLSPRGDWRAPSDSSAAVWLANLGAIP
;
A
#
# COMPACT_ATOMS: atom_id res chain seq x y z
N MET A 1 6.13 -6.93 -2.96
CA MET A 1 4.97 -6.79 -3.86
C MET A 1 3.91 -5.97 -3.15
N PRO A 2 3.21 -5.03 -3.80
CA PRO A 2 2.13 -4.26 -3.21
C PRO A 2 1.00 -5.17 -2.69
N LYS A 3 0.35 -4.79 -1.59
CA LYS A 3 -0.71 -5.60 -0.97
C LYS A 3 -1.94 -5.73 -1.86
N THR A 4 -2.34 -4.64 -2.49
CA THR A 4 -3.47 -4.64 -3.44
C THR A 4 -3.20 -5.54 -4.64
N LEU A 5 -1.96 -5.56 -5.16
CA LEU A 5 -1.60 -6.44 -6.27
C LEU A 5 -1.67 -7.91 -5.87
N ILE A 6 -1.26 -8.27 -4.64
CA ILE A 6 -1.40 -9.63 -4.12
C ILE A 6 -2.87 -10.03 -4.07
N GLN A 7 -3.73 -9.18 -3.52
CA GLN A 7 -5.16 -9.45 -3.46
C GLN A 7 -5.78 -9.63 -4.86
N HIS A 8 -5.40 -8.79 -5.82
CA HIS A 8 -5.87 -8.94 -7.21
C HIS A 8 -5.39 -10.23 -7.86
N LEU A 9 -4.15 -10.63 -7.60
CA LEU A 9 -3.61 -11.89 -8.10
C LEU A 9 -4.37 -13.09 -7.51
N ILE A 10 -4.66 -13.07 -6.21
CA ILE A 10 -5.45 -14.13 -5.56
C ILE A 10 -6.86 -14.18 -6.16
N ARG A 11 -7.53 -13.04 -6.35
CA ARG A 11 -8.85 -12.97 -7.01
C ARG A 11 -8.82 -13.50 -8.43
N TRP A 12 -7.75 -13.22 -9.16
CA TRP A 12 -7.56 -13.74 -10.50
C TRP A 12 -7.38 -15.26 -10.48
N CYS A 13 -6.52 -15.80 -9.62
CA CYS A 13 -6.36 -17.26 -9.44
C CYS A 13 -7.69 -17.94 -9.09
N ALA A 14 -8.47 -17.36 -8.17
CA ALA A 14 -9.75 -17.92 -7.77
C ALA A 14 -10.80 -17.99 -8.90
N ARG A 15 -10.61 -17.23 -10.00
CA ARG A 15 -11.47 -17.28 -11.18
C ARG A 15 -10.95 -18.19 -12.29
N ASP A 16 -9.72 -18.65 -12.19
CA ASP A 16 -9.09 -19.48 -13.20
C ASP A 16 -9.58 -20.94 -13.08
N ALA A 17 -10.13 -21.46 -14.17
CA ALA A 17 -10.69 -22.83 -14.22
C ALA A 17 -9.66 -23.93 -13.96
N ARG A 18 -8.36 -23.61 -13.95
CA ARG A 18 -7.30 -24.58 -13.60
C ARG A 18 -7.29 -24.97 -12.12
N PHE A 19 -7.92 -24.17 -11.26
CA PHE A 19 -7.97 -24.43 -9.82
C PHE A 19 -9.30 -25.08 -9.45
N GLY A 20 -9.24 -26.19 -8.72
CA GLY A 20 -10.43 -26.89 -8.23
C GLY A 20 -11.18 -26.08 -7.15
N ALA A 21 -12.44 -26.46 -6.89
CA ALA A 21 -13.32 -25.74 -5.95
C ALA A 21 -12.73 -25.62 -4.53
N GLU A 22 -12.02 -26.63 -4.04
CA GLU A 22 -11.35 -26.61 -2.74
C GLU A 22 -10.28 -25.52 -2.68
N THR A 23 -9.43 -25.43 -3.70
CA THR A 23 -8.41 -24.36 -3.80
C THR A 23 -9.05 -22.98 -3.87
N VAL A 24 -10.13 -22.81 -4.62
CA VAL A 24 -10.87 -21.55 -4.72
C VAL A 24 -11.43 -21.13 -3.37
N SER A 25 -11.98 -22.07 -2.58
CA SER A 25 -12.48 -21.80 -1.23
C SER A 25 -11.35 -21.26 -0.32
N VAL A 26 -10.20 -21.94 -0.31
CA VAL A 26 -9.02 -21.49 0.48
C VAL A 26 -8.55 -20.10 0.05
N LEU A 27 -8.52 -19.81 -1.25
CA LEU A 27 -8.13 -18.49 -1.74
C LEU A 27 -9.12 -17.39 -1.32
N GLN A 28 -10.41 -17.71 -1.25
CA GLN A 28 -11.43 -16.79 -0.75
C GLN A 28 -11.28 -16.54 0.77
N ASP A 29 -10.99 -17.58 1.54
CA ASP A 29 -10.73 -17.47 2.98
C ASP A 29 -9.50 -16.60 3.26
N ILE A 30 -8.44 -16.75 2.46
CA ILE A 30 -7.25 -15.87 2.54
C ILE A 30 -7.62 -14.41 2.28
N LEU A 31 -8.49 -14.13 1.28
CA LEU A 31 -8.93 -12.77 0.99
C LEU A 31 -9.82 -12.18 2.09
N ALA A 32 -10.59 -13.03 2.78
CA ALA A 32 -11.45 -12.64 3.90
C ALA A 32 -10.68 -12.43 5.20
N THR A 33 -9.47 -13.02 5.30
CA THR A 33 -8.63 -12.89 6.50
C THR A 33 -8.10 -11.48 6.63
N GLU A 34 -8.35 -10.86 7.78
CA GLU A 34 -7.86 -9.52 8.10
C GLU A 34 -6.33 -9.51 8.26
N ILE A 35 -5.67 -8.56 7.60
CA ILE A 35 -4.23 -8.41 7.71
C ILE A 35 -3.90 -7.71 9.03
N SER A 36 -3.43 -8.48 10.01
CA SER A 36 -2.98 -7.99 11.31
C SER A 36 -1.45 -8.13 11.46
N PRO A 37 -0.80 -7.35 12.35
CA PRO A 37 0.60 -7.56 12.68
C PRO A 37 0.75 -8.85 13.51
N GLU A 38 1.39 -9.87 12.94
CA GLU A 38 1.57 -11.21 13.56
C GLU A 38 2.39 -11.22 14.86
N LEU A 39 3.05 -10.11 15.20
CA LEU A 39 4.03 -10.04 16.28
C LEU A 39 3.59 -9.18 17.48
N VAL A 40 2.35 -8.73 17.51
CA VAL A 40 1.81 -8.06 18.71
C VAL A 40 1.20 -9.13 19.60
N PRO A 41 1.73 -9.37 20.83
CA PRO A 41 1.10 -10.28 21.77
C PRO A 41 -0.35 -9.84 21.97
N GLY A 42 -1.28 -10.75 21.74
CA GLY A 42 -2.70 -10.45 21.95
C GLY A 42 -3.02 -10.46 23.44
N ASP A 43 -3.10 -9.31 24.07
CA ASP A 43 -3.63 -9.15 25.42
C ASP A 43 -5.17 -9.20 25.46
N GLY A 44 -5.78 -9.97 24.54
CA GLY A 44 -7.26 -10.07 24.47
C GLY A 44 -7.97 -8.80 23.95
N ALA A 45 -7.24 -7.76 23.58
CA ALA A 45 -7.78 -6.60 22.89
C ALA A 45 -8.06 -6.93 21.41
N ALA A 46 -9.08 -6.30 20.82
CA ALA A 46 -9.48 -6.48 19.44
C ALA A 46 -8.25 -6.46 18.50
N ALA A 47 -8.18 -7.44 17.59
CA ALA A 47 -7.07 -7.57 16.65
C ALA A 47 -6.77 -6.22 15.96
N GLN A 48 -5.58 -5.67 16.19
CA GLN A 48 -5.17 -4.40 15.61
C GLN A 48 -5.05 -4.55 14.09
N ARG A 49 -5.81 -3.78 13.35
CA ARG A 49 -5.73 -3.76 11.89
C ARG A 49 -4.48 -2.99 11.47
N THR A 50 -3.69 -3.58 10.58
CA THR A 50 -2.50 -2.87 10.05
C THR A 50 -2.88 -1.55 9.37
N GLU A 51 -4.06 -1.49 8.72
CA GLU A 51 -4.54 -0.28 8.06
C GLU A 51 -4.84 0.88 9.03
N ASP A 52 -5.10 0.62 10.30
CA ASP A 52 -5.29 1.68 11.31
C ASP A 52 -4.01 2.51 11.53
N PHE A 53 -2.85 1.91 11.25
CA PHE A 53 -1.54 2.56 11.41
C PHE A 53 -0.91 3.05 10.13
N VAL A 54 -1.15 2.38 9.01
CA VAL A 54 -0.52 2.71 7.73
C VAL A 54 -1.49 3.34 6.74
N GLY A 55 -2.77 3.29 7.02
CA GLY A 55 -3.84 3.72 6.13
C GLY A 55 -4.26 2.65 5.13
N PRO A 56 -5.31 2.95 4.36
CA PRO A 56 -5.83 2.05 3.34
C PRO A 56 -4.73 1.58 2.38
N TYR A 57 -4.64 0.27 2.16
CA TYR A 57 -3.62 -0.30 1.27
C TYR A 57 -3.69 0.25 -0.15
N ALA A 58 -4.87 0.63 -0.64
CA ALA A 58 -5.03 1.28 -1.94
C ALA A 58 -4.22 2.59 -2.02
N LEU A 59 -4.32 3.46 -1.01
CA LEU A 59 -3.55 4.70 -0.93
C LEU A 59 -2.06 4.42 -0.69
N GLN A 60 -1.72 3.45 0.16
CA GLN A 60 -0.33 3.09 0.44
C GLN A 60 0.40 2.59 -0.81
N ASP A 61 -0.20 1.69 -1.56
CA ASP A 61 0.39 1.14 -2.77
C ASP A 61 0.49 2.19 -3.88
N PHE A 62 -0.49 3.09 -3.98
CA PHE A 62 -0.45 4.23 -4.90
C PHE A 62 0.69 5.19 -4.56
N ASN A 63 0.80 5.58 -3.29
CA ASN A 63 1.87 6.46 -2.82
C ASN A 63 3.24 5.83 -3.05
N LEU A 64 3.39 4.54 -2.71
CA LEU A 64 4.61 3.79 -2.94
C LEU A 64 5.01 3.79 -4.42
N PHE A 65 4.06 3.51 -5.31
CA PHE A 65 4.31 3.42 -6.74
C PHE A 65 4.77 4.76 -7.32
N TYR A 66 4.04 5.83 -7.07
CA TYR A 66 4.36 7.13 -7.66
C TYR A 66 5.56 7.81 -7.01
N ALA A 67 5.77 7.63 -5.71
CA ALA A 67 6.95 8.18 -5.03
C ALA A 67 8.24 7.47 -5.44
N THR A 68 8.20 6.13 -5.54
CA THR A 68 9.44 5.36 -5.71
C THR A 68 9.71 4.99 -7.17
N ARG A 69 8.68 4.74 -7.98
CA ARG A 69 8.85 4.37 -9.38
C ARG A 69 9.04 5.57 -10.29
N TYR A 70 8.34 6.66 -10.01
CA TYR A 70 8.38 7.86 -10.83
C TYR A 70 9.08 9.05 -10.16
N GLY A 71 9.36 8.98 -8.87
CA GLY A 71 9.97 10.09 -8.14
C GLY A 71 9.09 11.34 -8.08
N PHE A 72 7.75 11.18 -8.09
CA PHE A 72 6.86 12.33 -8.08
C PHE A 72 6.88 13.04 -6.73
N ALA A 73 6.83 14.36 -6.78
CA ALA A 73 6.66 15.18 -5.58
C ALA A 73 5.31 14.88 -4.89
N PRO A 74 5.23 14.98 -3.55
CA PRO A 74 4.01 14.74 -2.80
C PRO A 74 2.79 15.52 -3.28
N SER A 75 2.97 16.78 -3.69
CA SER A 75 1.89 17.60 -4.27
C SER A 75 1.30 16.96 -5.53
N LYS A 76 2.15 16.42 -6.41
CA LYS A 76 1.70 15.72 -7.62
C LYS A 76 1.02 14.38 -7.28
N ILE A 77 1.54 13.66 -6.29
CA ILE A 77 0.93 12.40 -5.85
C ILE A 77 -0.45 12.65 -5.26
N ALA A 78 -0.60 13.67 -4.40
CA ALA A 78 -1.88 14.04 -3.82
C ALA A 78 -2.90 14.48 -4.89
N PHE A 79 -2.46 15.27 -5.88
CA PHE A 79 -3.29 15.66 -7.01
C PHE A 79 -3.82 14.44 -7.79
N LEU A 80 -2.93 13.52 -8.16
CA LEU A 80 -3.32 12.30 -8.88
C LEU A 80 -4.23 11.40 -8.03
N ALA A 81 -3.94 11.25 -6.74
CA ALA A 81 -4.76 10.47 -5.82
C ALA A 81 -6.15 11.08 -5.66
N PHE A 82 -6.25 12.39 -5.54
CA PHE A 82 -7.54 13.08 -5.45
C PHE A 82 -8.39 12.84 -6.71
N HIS A 83 -7.80 12.94 -7.89
CA HIS A 83 -8.53 12.64 -9.14
C HIS A 83 -8.89 11.18 -9.29
N ALA A 84 -8.11 10.25 -8.75
CA ALA A 84 -8.40 8.82 -8.81
C ALA A 84 -9.50 8.37 -7.83
N TRP A 85 -9.63 9.02 -6.67
CA TRP A 85 -10.50 8.55 -5.58
C TRP A 85 -11.50 9.58 -5.06
N ARG A 86 -11.65 10.74 -5.65
CA ARG A 86 -12.64 11.74 -5.19
C ARG A 86 -14.08 11.24 -5.31
N ASP A 87 -14.33 10.30 -6.22
CA ASP A 87 -15.66 9.75 -6.48
C ASP A 87 -15.53 8.23 -6.75
N ALA A 88 -16.22 7.42 -5.95
CA ALA A 88 -16.23 5.95 -6.10
C ALA A 88 -16.97 5.48 -7.37
N GLY A 89 -17.87 6.30 -7.92
CA GLY A 89 -18.61 6.02 -9.16
C GLY A 89 -17.83 6.33 -10.43
N GLU A 90 -16.76 7.12 -10.34
CA GLU A 90 -15.93 7.50 -11.47
C GLU A 90 -14.70 6.60 -11.64
N GLY A 91 -14.12 6.62 -12.83
CA GLY A 91 -12.86 5.95 -13.15
C GLY A 91 -13.01 4.49 -13.56
N VAL A 92 -11.85 3.86 -13.77
CA VAL A 92 -11.77 2.45 -14.19
C VAL A 92 -11.34 1.59 -13.01
N TRP A 93 -12.29 0.90 -12.41
CA TRP A 93 -12.03 -0.06 -11.36
C TRP A 93 -11.62 -1.43 -11.93
N PRO A 94 -10.71 -2.17 -11.29
CA PRO A 94 -10.45 -3.54 -11.68
C PRO A 94 -11.72 -4.38 -11.64
N SER A 95 -11.96 -5.20 -12.65
CA SER A 95 -13.19 -6.02 -12.79
C SER A 95 -13.45 -6.97 -11.61
N ALA A 96 -12.43 -7.21 -10.78
CA ALA A 96 -12.55 -8.06 -9.60
C ALA A 96 -13.02 -7.30 -8.35
N VAL A 97 -13.18 -5.97 -8.40
CA VAL A 97 -13.63 -5.15 -7.27
C VAL A 97 -15.14 -4.96 -7.39
N PRO A 98 -15.94 -5.52 -6.47
CA PRO A 98 -17.39 -5.29 -6.42
C PRO A 98 -17.71 -3.81 -6.18
N ASP A 99 -18.86 -3.34 -6.63
CA ASP A 99 -19.26 -1.94 -6.54
C ASP A 99 -19.38 -1.45 -5.09
N ASP A 100 -19.81 -2.32 -4.18
CA ASP A 100 -19.91 -2.07 -2.74
C ASP A 100 -18.56 -1.96 -2.02
N GLN A 101 -17.48 -2.37 -2.67
CA GLN A 101 -16.11 -2.24 -2.16
C GLN A 101 -15.35 -1.05 -2.77
N ARG A 102 -16.00 -0.28 -3.64
CA ARG A 102 -15.43 0.95 -4.18
C ARG A 102 -15.48 2.05 -3.12
N VAL A 103 -14.38 2.74 -2.94
CA VAL A 103 -14.24 3.77 -1.91
C VAL A 103 -13.82 5.11 -2.51
N ALA A 104 -14.28 6.19 -1.90
CA ALA A 104 -13.83 7.54 -2.20
C ALA A 104 -12.99 8.10 -1.06
N TYR A 105 -11.98 8.90 -1.38
CA TYR A 105 -11.15 9.58 -0.40
C TYR A 105 -11.07 11.08 -0.72
N GLY A 106 -11.44 11.90 0.25
CA GLY A 106 -11.25 13.35 0.18
C GLY A 106 -9.78 13.75 0.31
N LEU A 107 -9.45 14.95 -0.15
CA LEU A 107 -8.09 15.48 -0.09
C LEU A 107 -7.47 15.47 1.32
N PRO A 108 -8.19 15.81 2.40
CA PRO A 108 -7.62 15.72 3.76
C PRO A 108 -7.16 14.30 4.14
N THR A 109 -7.95 13.29 3.80
CA THR A 109 -7.60 11.87 4.04
C THR A 109 -6.39 11.46 3.22
N ILE A 110 -6.33 11.85 1.96
CA ILE A 110 -5.19 11.59 1.06
C ILE A 110 -3.92 12.25 1.61
N LYS A 111 -3.98 13.53 2.00
CA LYS A 111 -2.85 14.25 2.60
C LYS A 111 -2.36 13.57 3.88
N HIS A 112 -3.28 13.18 4.75
CA HIS A 112 -2.94 12.50 6.00
C HIS A 112 -2.13 11.22 5.74
N TRP A 113 -2.68 10.31 4.95
CA TRP A 113 -2.04 9.01 4.69
C TRP A 113 -0.78 9.10 3.81
N LEU A 114 -0.72 10.07 2.92
CA LEU A 114 0.52 10.38 2.20
C LEU A 114 1.61 10.86 3.17
N GLY A 115 1.28 11.71 4.14
CA GLY A 115 2.20 12.14 5.18
C GLY A 115 2.71 10.98 6.05
N VAL A 116 1.82 10.06 6.45
CA VAL A 116 2.19 8.83 7.17
C VAL A 116 3.14 7.98 6.32
N PHE A 117 2.81 7.77 5.04
CA PHE A 117 3.66 7.03 4.11
C PHE A 117 5.08 7.64 4.01
N LEU A 118 5.18 8.95 3.79
CA LEU A 118 6.46 9.64 3.61
C LEU A 118 7.37 9.49 4.84
N ARG A 119 6.83 9.71 6.05
CA ARG A 119 7.59 9.49 7.29
C ARG A 119 8.05 8.05 7.41
N ARG A 120 7.14 7.11 7.25
CA ARG A 120 7.46 5.68 7.41
C ARG A 120 8.47 5.21 6.38
N PHE A 121 8.35 5.62 5.13
CA PHE A 121 9.20 5.15 4.06
C PHE A 121 10.61 5.79 4.10
N PHE A 122 10.68 7.10 4.17
CA PHE A 122 11.94 7.84 4.03
C PHE A 122 12.68 8.05 5.35
N GLU A 123 12.00 7.93 6.49
CA GLU A 123 12.57 8.17 7.81
C GLU A 123 12.62 6.88 8.64
N THR A 124 11.48 6.39 9.13
CA THR A 124 11.48 5.33 10.14
C THR A 124 11.72 3.93 9.61
N SER A 125 11.56 3.67 8.31
CA SER A 125 11.73 2.32 7.73
C SER A 125 13.10 2.06 7.15
N GLN A 126 13.98 3.05 7.04
CA GLN A 126 15.26 2.88 6.39
C GLN A 126 16.22 1.93 7.14
N PHE A 127 16.10 1.85 8.47
CA PHE A 127 16.91 0.90 9.26
C PHE A 127 16.65 -0.57 8.86
N LYS A 128 15.47 -0.89 8.36
CA LYS A 128 15.09 -2.26 7.98
C LYS A 128 15.91 -2.83 6.82
N ARG A 129 16.60 -2.00 6.06
CA ARG A 129 17.44 -2.46 4.95
C ARG A 129 18.55 -3.43 5.37
N SER A 130 19.07 -3.26 6.60
CA SER A 130 20.13 -4.11 7.14
C SER A 130 19.60 -5.36 7.83
N ALA A 131 18.33 -5.39 8.18
CA ALA A 131 17.70 -6.44 8.98
C ALA A 131 17.02 -7.54 8.16
N MET A 132 17.00 -7.42 6.82
CA MET A 132 16.33 -8.41 5.99
C MET A 132 17.29 -9.13 5.05
N PRO A 133 17.16 -10.47 4.92
CA PRO A 133 17.88 -11.23 3.91
C PRO A 133 17.45 -10.81 2.51
N ASN A 134 18.33 -11.03 1.54
CA ASN A 134 17.99 -10.86 0.15
C ASN A 134 16.90 -11.85 -0.26
N GLY A 135 15.91 -11.37 -1.00
CA GLY A 135 14.84 -12.18 -1.56
C GLY A 135 14.79 -12.08 -3.08
N PRO A 136 14.10 -12.99 -3.75
CA PRO A 136 13.94 -12.94 -5.20
C PRO A 136 13.14 -11.68 -5.60
N LYS A 137 13.53 -11.07 -6.70
CA LYS A 137 12.78 -9.97 -7.32
C LYS A 137 11.68 -10.56 -8.19
N VAL A 138 10.46 -10.10 -7.99
CA VAL A 138 9.28 -10.61 -8.72
C VAL A 138 8.82 -9.67 -9.85
N SER A 139 9.50 -8.55 -10.05
CA SER A 139 9.20 -7.62 -11.13
C SER A 139 10.46 -7.12 -11.81
N SER A 140 10.35 -6.80 -13.10
CA SER A 140 11.42 -6.23 -13.92
C SER A 140 11.87 -4.84 -13.45
N GLY A 141 11.03 -4.13 -12.71
CA GLY A 141 11.30 -2.78 -12.20
C GLY A 141 12.07 -2.73 -10.89
N GLY A 142 12.54 -3.86 -10.37
CA GLY A 142 13.22 -3.92 -9.10
C GLY A 142 12.25 -3.91 -7.90
N SER A 143 12.81 -3.79 -6.70
CA SER A 143 12.06 -3.78 -5.45
C SER A 143 11.69 -2.34 -5.06
N LEU A 144 10.40 -2.06 -4.89
CA LEU A 144 9.90 -0.81 -4.33
C LEU A 144 9.95 -0.85 -2.79
N SER A 145 11.11 -1.09 -2.23
CA SER A 145 11.29 -1.29 -0.80
C SER A 145 12.58 -0.62 -0.32
N PRO A 146 12.59 -0.02 0.88
CA PRO A 146 13.81 0.45 1.53
C PRO A 146 14.86 -0.65 1.72
N ARG A 147 14.44 -1.90 1.71
CA ARG A 147 15.30 -3.09 1.86
C ARG A 147 15.94 -3.54 0.55
N GLY A 148 15.40 -3.10 -0.58
CA GLY A 148 15.84 -3.46 -1.91
C GLY A 148 16.55 -2.32 -2.62
N ASP A 149 15.91 -1.80 -3.64
CA ASP A 149 16.52 -0.81 -4.54
C ASP A 149 16.41 0.64 -4.01
N TRP A 150 15.49 0.92 -3.09
CA TRP A 150 15.34 2.22 -2.44
C TRP A 150 16.12 2.26 -1.11
N ARG A 151 17.35 2.74 -1.18
CA ARG A 151 18.22 2.84 -0.01
C ARG A 151 18.52 4.30 0.28
N ALA A 152 18.35 4.67 1.55
CA ALA A 152 18.78 5.94 2.10
C ALA A 152 19.61 5.69 3.38
N PRO A 153 20.34 6.67 3.90
CA PRO A 153 20.95 6.57 5.22
C PRO A 153 19.90 6.23 6.29
N SER A 154 20.30 5.54 7.36
CA SER A 154 19.39 5.14 8.44
C SER A 154 18.85 6.33 9.25
N ASP A 155 19.53 7.46 9.16
CA ASP A 155 19.22 8.76 9.76
C ASP A 155 18.57 9.74 8.77
N SER A 156 18.08 9.26 7.63
CA SER A 156 17.40 10.10 6.64
C SER A 156 16.11 10.70 7.21
N SER A 157 15.77 11.89 6.71
CA SER A 157 14.60 12.65 7.13
C SER A 157 13.57 12.77 5.99
N ALA A 158 12.29 12.77 6.34
CA ALA A 158 11.20 13.04 5.42
C ALA A 158 10.86 14.54 5.28
N ALA A 159 11.62 15.44 5.91
CA ALA A 159 11.29 16.86 6.07
C ALA A 159 10.98 17.58 4.73
N VAL A 160 11.79 17.35 3.69
CA VAL A 160 11.60 17.99 2.37
C VAL A 160 10.28 17.57 1.73
N TRP A 161 9.94 16.28 1.79
CA TRP A 161 8.67 15.76 1.26
C TRP A 161 7.46 16.27 2.05
N LEU A 162 7.60 16.33 3.38
CA LEU A 162 6.52 16.82 4.26
C LEU A 162 6.31 18.33 4.08
N ALA A 163 7.35 19.12 3.85
CA ALA A 163 7.22 20.54 3.53
C ALA A 163 6.45 20.74 2.21
N ASN A 164 6.76 19.96 1.18
CA ASN A 164 6.02 20.00 -0.09
C ASN A 164 4.53 19.59 0.08
N LEU A 165 4.28 18.56 0.89
CA LEU A 165 2.91 18.13 1.23
C LEU A 165 2.15 19.21 1.99
N GLY A 166 2.80 19.88 2.93
CA GLY A 166 2.22 20.97 3.72
C GLY A 166 1.81 22.20 2.90
N ALA A 167 2.46 22.43 1.77
CA ALA A 167 2.15 23.53 0.85
C ALA A 167 0.86 23.31 0.02
N ILE A 168 0.25 22.13 0.08
CA ILE A 168 -1.02 21.87 -0.61
C ILE A 168 -2.16 22.52 0.20
N PRO A 169 -3.04 23.30 -0.43
CA PRO A 169 -4.16 23.96 0.23
C PRO A 169 -5.14 22.98 0.89
#